data_7d14b5a88196e5573ad172c29b1e90cc
#
_entry.id   7d14b5a88196e5573ad172c29b1e90cc
#
_cell.length_a   1.000
_cell.length_b   1.000
_cell.length_c   1.000
_cell.angle_alpha   90.00
_cell.angle_beta   90.00
_cell.angle_gamma   90.00
#
_symmetry.space_group_name_H-M   'P 1'
#
loop_
_entity.id
_entity.type
_entity.pdbx_description
1 polymer ?
#
loop_
_entity_poly.entity_id
_entity_poly.type
_entity_poly.pdbx_seq_one_letter_code
_entity_poly.pdbx_strand_id
1 'polypeptide(L)'
;MSAVSIEKVNSKLLNFNTSDKRTELDRVTIGSKNYKRFINEFWTAKQRQANNLHEISYRACYKPQLPKFFIDLFTKSGDIVYDPFAGRGTTLIEAAILNRNIISNDINPLSRILTEPRLNIPTIQQIEERLNQIQFKDSN
;
A
#
# COMPACT_ATOMS: atom_id res chain seq x y z
N MET A 1 -2.25 12.70 -18.54
CA MET A 1 -1.65 12.35 -17.22
C MET A 1 -0.16 12.73 -17.26
N SER A 2 0.31 13.66 -16.43
CA SER A 2 1.75 13.98 -16.39
C SER A 2 2.44 12.92 -15.54
N ALA A 3 3.33 12.16 -16.17
CA ALA A 3 4.20 11.22 -15.48
C ALA A 3 5.03 11.95 -14.40
N VAL A 4 5.30 11.28 -13.29
CA VAL A 4 6.22 11.81 -12.29
C VAL A 4 7.60 11.89 -12.93
N SER A 5 8.22 13.06 -12.94
CA SER A 5 9.53 13.22 -13.58
C SER A 5 10.62 12.44 -12.83
N ILE A 6 11.55 11.86 -13.58
CA ILE A 6 12.72 11.15 -13.03
C ILE A 6 13.52 12.04 -12.07
N GLU A 7 13.60 13.34 -12.35
CA GLU A 7 14.28 14.31 -11.48
C GLU A 7 13.62 14.42 -10.11
N LYS A 8 12.29 14.45 -10.07
CA LYS A 8 11.52 14.48 -8.83
C LYS A 8 11.70 13.20 -8.00
N VAL A 9 11.73 12.04 -8.67
CA VAL A 9 12.01 10.75 -8.03
C VAL A 9 13.42 10.74 -7.43
N ASN A 10 14.42 11.13 -8.21
CA ASN A 10 15.81 11.22 -7.76
C ASN A 10 15.97 12.16 -6.57
N SER A 11 15.34 13.33 -6.61
CA SER A 11 15.36 14.30 -5.51
C SER A 11 14.73 13.74 -4.23
N LYS A 12 13.57 13.08 -4.33
CA LYS A 12 12.93 12.44 -3.18
C LYS A 12 13.79 11.33 -2.57
N LEU A 13 14.44 10.51 -3.39
CA LEU A 13 15.32 9.44 -2.92
C LEU A 13 16.58 9.97 -2.23
N LEU A 14 17.20 11.01 -2.78
CA LEU A 14 18.39 11.64 -2.18
C LEU A 14 18.08 12.33 -0.85
N ASN A 15 16.92 12.97 -0.76
CA ASN A 15 16.49 13.70 0.44
C ASN A 15 15.82 12.79 1.48
N PHE A 16 15.70 11.50 1.20
CA PHE A 16 15.17 10.54 2.15
C PHE A 16 16.20 10.29 3.26
N ASN A 17 15.89 10.76 4.47
CA ASN A 17 16.73 10.56 5.64
C ASN A 17 15.94 9.71 6.65
N THR A 18 16.56 8.65 7.12
CA THR A 18 16.18 7.99 8.37
C THR A 18 16.92 8.65 9.53
N SER A 19 16.49 8.41 10.78
CA SER A 19 17.10 9.00 11.97
C SER A 19 18.63 8.88 12.02
N ASP A 20 19.20 7.83 11.41
CA ASP A 20 20.60 7.46 11.56
C ASP A 20 21.38 7.37 10.24
N LYS A 21 20.72 7.44 9.08
CA LYS A 21 21.40 7.25 7.78
C LYS A 21 20.87 8.20 6.72
N ARG A 22 21.79 8.72 5.93
CA ARG A 22 21.49 9.45 4.68
C ARG A 22 21.50 8.49 3.50
N THR A 23 20.74 8.81 2.46
CA THR A 23 20.78 8.04 1.22
C THR A 23 22.14 8.22 0.53
N GLU A 24 22.84 7.13 0.31
CA GLU A 24 24.05 7.09 -0.51
C GLU A 24 23.68 6.97 -1.98
N LEU A 25 24.38 7.73 -2.82
CA LEU A 25 24.25 7.65 -4.28
C LEU A 25 25.47 6.98 -4.87
N ASP A 26 25.23 5.87 -5.56
CA ASP A 26 26.25 5.15 -6.32
C ASP A 26 25.83 5.01 -7.79
N ARG A 27 26.72 4.53 -8.63
CA ARG A 27 26.48 4.24 -10.05
C ARG A 27 26.79 2.78 -10.35
N VAL A 28 25.89 2.16 -11.10
CA VAL A 28 26.07 0.79 -11.56
C VAL A 28 25.96 0.74 -13.07
N THR A 29 26.88 0.01 -13.71
CA THR A 29 26.85 -0.22 -15.15
C THR A 29 26.17 -1.57 -15.43
N ILE A 30 25.15 -1.55 -16.27
CA ILE A 30 24.46 -2.77 -16.73
C ILE A 30 24.49 -2.76 -18.26
N GLY A 31 25.26 -3.67 -18.85
CA GLY A 31 25.57 -3.65 -20.27
C GLY A 31 26.34 -2.37 -20.64
N SER A 32 25.83 -1.58 -21.58
CA SER A 32 26.43 -0.30 -22.01
C SER A 32 25.86 0.93 -21.31
N LYS A 33 24.95 0.77 -20.34
CA LYS A 33 24.24 1.87 -19.70
C LYS A 33 24.61 2.05 -18.24
N ASN A 34 24.74 3.30 -17.79
CA ASN A 34 24.98 3.66 -16.40
C ASN A 34 23.68 4.08 -15.73
N TYR A 35 23.43 3.51 -14.54
CA TYR A 35 22.26 3.79 -13.72
C TYR A 35 22.66 4.37 -12.37
N LYS A 36 21.82 5.24 -11.83
CA LYS A 36 21.94 5.70 -10.44
C LYS A 36 21.39 4.63 -9.51
N ARG A 37 22.16 4.28 -8.46
CA ARG A 37 21.77 3.39 -7.41
C ARG A 37 21.65 4.16 -6.10
N PHE A 38 20.46 4.15 -5.50
CA PHE A 38 20.19 4.79 -4.22
C PHE A 38 20.20 3.71 -3.13
N ILE A 39 21.02 3.89 -2.12
CA ILE A 39 21.23 2.94 -1.03
C ILE A 39 20.81 3.61 0.27
N ASN A 40 19.79 3.07 0.93
CA ASN A 40 19.35 3.47 2.26
C ASN A 40 18.46 2.37 2.85
N GLU A 41 18.15 2.47 4.13
CA GLU A 41 17.11 1.67 4.76
C GLU A 41 15.76 2.39 4.62
N PHE A 42 15.09 2.25 3.47
CA PHE A 42 13.84 2.95 3.15
C PHE A 42 12.65 2.46 3.97
N TRP A 43 12.73 1.26 4.51
CA TRP A 43 11.79 0.65 5.46
C TRP A 43 12.50 -0.39 6.30
N THR A 44 12.03 -0.63 7.53
CA THR A 44 12.64 -1.60 8.45
C THR A 44 11.64 -2.67 8.88
N ALA A 45 12.15 -3.86 9.22
CA ALA A 45 11.33 -4.92 9.82
C ALA A 45 10.79 -4.53 11.22
N LYS A 46 11.40 -3.53 11.85
CA LYS A 46 11.02 -3.02 13.18
C LYS A 46 9.87 -2.01 13.13
N GLN A 47 9.57 -1.44 11.97
CA GLN A 47 8.44 -0.52 11.81
C GLN A 47 7.13 -1.24 12.09
N ARG A 48 6.47 -0.86 13.17
CA ARG A 48 5.19 -1.43 13.62
C ARG A 48 4.02 -0.48 13.44
N GLN A 49 4.28 0.79 13.15
CA GLN A 49 3.26 1.79 12.95
C GLN A 49 2.58 1.57 11.61
N ALA A 50 1.35 1.10 11.66
CA ALA A 50 0.47 0.95 10.52
C ALA A 50 -0.92 1.45 10.90
N ASN A 51 -1.74 1.79 9.91
CA ASN A 51 -3.15 2.05 10.12
C ASN A 51 -3.84 0.78 10.65
N ASN A 52 -4.82 0.92 11.55
CA ASN A 52 -5.58 -0.21 12.11
C ASN A 52 -6.29 -1.06 11.04
N LEU A 53 -6.49 -0.53 9.85
CA LEU A 53 -6.99 -1.29 8.70
C LEU A 53 -6.08 -2.46 8.27
N HIS A 54 -4.83 -2.49 8.75
CA HIS A 54 -3.87 -3.60 8.50
C HIS A 54 -3.89 -4.69 9.59
N GLU A 55 -4.94 -4.81 10.37
CA GLU A 55 -5.09 -5.73 11.51
C GLU A 55 -4.97 -7.21 11.15
N ILE A 56 -5.38 -7.62 9.94
CA ILE A 56 -5.39 -9.03 9.56
C ILE A 56 -3.96 -9.55 9.35
N SER A 57 -3.62 -10.58 10.11
CA SER A 57 -2.40 -11.33 9.89
C SER A 57 -2.54 -12.24 8.67
N TYR A 58 -1.58 -12.15 7.73
CA TYR A 58 -1.54 -12.95 6.52
C TYR A 58 -0.09 -13.35 6.22
N ARG A 59 0.12 -14.62 5.86
CA ARG A 59 1.48 -15.11 5.56
C ARG A 59 2.04 -14.42 4.33
N ALA A 60 3.37 -14.24 4.32
CA ALA A 60 4.11 -13.65 3.20
C ALA A 60 3.64 -12.23 2.78
N CYS A 61 3.13 -11.44 3.73
CA CYS A 61 2.81 -10.04 3.47
C CYS A 61 3.97 -9.12 3.85
N TYR A 62 4.18 -8.09 3.04
CA TYR A 62 5.10 -7.01 3.37
C TYR A 62 4.46 -5.98 4.30
N LYS A 63 5.30 -5.16 4.92
CA LYS A 63 4.85 -4.07 5.80
C LYS A 63 4.20 -2.94 4.99
N PRO A 64 3.16 -2.26 5.53
CA PRO A 64 2.47 -1.15 4.83
C PRO A 64 3.38 -0.02 4.38
N GLN A 65 4.47 0.24 5.11
CA GLN A 65 5.45 1.28 4.76
C GLN A 65 6.10 1.06 3.39
N LEU A 66 6.25 -0.20 2.97
CA LEU A 66 6.84 -0.52 1.67
C LEU A 66 5.99 -0.02 0.50
N PRO A 67 4.73 -0.45 0.34
CA PRO A 67 3.88 0.08 -0.74
C PRO A 67 3.62 1.58 -0.57
N LYS A 68 3.43 2.08 0.66
CA LYS A 68 3.27 3.51 0.92
C LYS A 68 4.41 4.32 0.31
N PHE A 69 5.66 3.91 0.55
CA PHE A 69 6.84 4.58 0.02
C PHE A 69 6.81 4.69 -1.51
N PHE A 70 6.51 3.59 -2.22
CA PHE A 70 6.47 3.59 -3.68
C PHE A 70 5.26 4.33 -4.24
N ILE A 71 4.09 4.21 -3.61
CA ILE A 71 2.89 4.95 -4.01
C ILE A 71 3.15 6.45 -3.91
N ASP A 72 3.70 6.94 -2.81
CA ASP A 72 4.05 8.36 -2.64
C ASP A 72 5.13 8.82 -3.61
N LEU A 73 6.08 7.93 -3.95
CA LEU A 73 7.19 8.26 -4.83
C LEU A 73 6.74 8.42 -6.28
N PHE A 74 5.89 7.51 -6.77
CA PHE A 74 5.58 7.38 -8.19
C PHE A 74 4.21 7.91 -8.59
N THR A 75 3.33 8.22 -7.64
CA THR A 75 1.95 8.62 -7.92
C THR A 75 1.57 9.91 -7.21
N LYS A 76 0.43 10.47 -7.60
CA LYS A 76 -0.27 11.59 -6.93
C LYS A 76 -1.72 11.19 -6.64
N SER A 77 -2.42 11.99 -5.81
CA SER A 77 -3.84 11.80 -5.55
C SER A 77 -4.64 11.70 -6.85
N GLY A 78 -5.56 10.74 -6.92
CA GLY A 78 -6.40 10.44 -8.08
C GLY A 78 -5.78 9.51 -9.12
N ASP A 79 -4.47 9.21 -9.05
CA ASP A 79 -3.84 8.21 -9.92
C ASP A 79 -4.35 6.80 -9.58
N ILE A 80 -4.20 5.87 -10.53
CA ILE A 80 -4.61 4.48 -10.37
C ILE A 80 -3.40 3.65 -9.91
N VAL A 81 -3.59 2.89 -8.83
CA VAL A 81 -2.66 1.87 -8.35
C VAL A 81 -3.25 0.50 -8.64
N TYR A 82 -2.50 -0.31 -9.39
CA TYR A 82 -2.89 -1.68 -9.72
C TYR A 82 -2.02 -2.68 -8.98
N ASP A 83 -2.66 -3.61 -8.24
CA ASP A 83 -1.99 -4.74 -7.60
C ASP A 83 -2.56 -6.05 -8.16
N PRO A 84 -1.80 -6.77 -8.98
CA PRO A 84 -2.23 -8.04 -9.58
C PRO A 84 -2.20 -9.23 -8.62
N PHE A 85 -1.62 -9.07 -7.42
CA PHE A 85 -1.45 -10.11 -6.40
C PHE A 85 -1.81 -9.56 -5.01
N ALA A 86 -3.05 -9.08 -4.88
CA ALA A 86 -3.49 -8.23 -3.77
C ALA A 86 -3.38 -8.87 -2.38
N GLY A 87 -3.50 -10.22 -2.29
CA GLY A 87 -3.44 -10.93 -1.02
C GLY A 87 -4.41 -10.36 0.02
N ARG A 88 -3.91 -9.94 1.15
CA ARG A 88 -4.72 -9.25 2.18
C ARG A 88 -5.00 -7.77 1.89
N GLY A 89 -4.53 -7.23 0.77
CA GLY A 89 -4.78 -5.87 0.33
C GLY A 89 -3.86 -4.79 0.92
N THR A 90 -2.63 -5.11 1.29
CA THR A 90 -1.72 -4.12 1.89
C THR A 90 -1.49 -2.92 0.97
N THR A 91 -1.21 -3.14 -0.32
CA THR A 91 -1.08 -2.07 -1.33
C THR A 91 -2.38 -1.27 -1.49
N LEU A 92 -3.52 -1.98 -1.52
CA LEU A 92 -4.82 -1.36 -1.78
C LEU A 92 -5.20 -0.40 -0.66
N ILE A 93 -5.01 -0.82 0.60
CA ILE A 93 -5.31 0.00 1.77
C ILE A 93 -4.42 1.25 1.79
N GLU A 94 -3.12 1.11 1.54
CA GLU A 94 -2.22 2.27 1.48
C GLU A 94 -2.57 3.21 0.32
N ALA A 95 -2.94 2.67 -0.84
CA ALA A 95 -3.39 3.48 -1.97
C ALA A 95 -4.67 4.27 -1.63
N ALA A 96 -5.65 3.63 -0.98
CA ALA A 96 -6.88 4.30 -0.53
C ALA A 96 -6.61 5.40 0.49
N ILE A 97 -5.79 5.13 1.52
CA ILE A 97 -5.38 6.12 2.54
C ILE A 97 -4.72 7.34 1.88
N LEU A 98 -3.99 7.13 0.80
CA LEU A 98 -3.30 8.17 0.06
C LEU A 98 -4.17 8.82 -1.05
N ASN A 99 -5.47 8.56 -1.09
CA ASN A 99 -6.40 9.07 -2.11
C ASN A 99 -6.02 8.67 -3.55
N ARG A 100 -5.60 7.44 -3.77
CA ARG A 100 -5.42 6.84 -5.10
C ARG A 100 -6.61 5.95 -5.43
N ASN A 101 -6.93 5.86 -6.71
CA ASN A 101 -7.88 4.88 -7.21
C ASN A 101 -7.21 3.49 -7.24
N ILE A 102 -8.01 2.44 -7.08
CA ILE A 102 -7.48 1.09 -6.88
C ILE A 102 -8.04 0.15 -7.92
N ILE A 103 -7.17 -0.65 -8.50
CA ILE A 103 -7.53 -1.84 -9.26
C ILE A 103 -6.78 -3.02 -8.64
N SER A 104 -7.49 -4.08 -8.32
CA SER A 104 -6.89 -5.27 -7.72
C SER A 104 -7.29 -6.53 -8.45
N ASN A 105 -6.37 -7.50 -8.42
CA ASN A 105 -6.63 -8.86 -8.82
C ASN A 105 -5.95 -9.81 -7.83
N ASP A 106 -6.52 -10.99 -7.63
CA ASP A 106 -5.89 -12.10 -6.95
C ASP A 106 -6.59 -13.39 -7.37
N ILE A 107 -5.84 -14.47 -7.50
CA ILE A 107 -6.39 -15.79 -7.82
C ILE A 107 -7.18 -16.37 -6.63
N ASN A 108 -6.83 -15.97 -5.39
CA ASN A 108 -7.49 -16.42 -4.19
C ASN A 108 -8.73 -15.55 -3.90
N PRO A 109 -9.95 -16.09 -3.96
CA PRO A 109 -11.17 -15.32 -3.69
C PRO A 109 -11.22 -14.74 -2.27
N LEU A 110 -10.46 -15.30 -1.33
CA LEU A 110 -10.33 -14.76 0.02
C LEU A 110 -9.78 -13.33 0.02
N SER A 111 -8.94 -12.98 -0.95
CA SER A 111 -8.41 -11.62 -1.10
C SER A 111 -9.52 -10.58 -1.16
N ARG A 112 -10.57 -10.83 -1.95
CA ARG A 112 -11.73 -9.94 -2.05
C ARG A 112 -12.47 -9.82 -0.72
N ILE A 113 -12.73 -10.94 -0.05
CA ILE A 113 -13.42 -10.98 1.24
C ILE A 113 -12.65 -10.18 2.31
N LEU A 114 -11.32 -10.24 2.26
CA LEU A 114 -10.46 -9.52 3.19
C LEU A 114 -10.36 -8.02 2.86
N THR A 115 -10.40 -7.62 1.61
CA THR A 115 -10.10 -6.24 1.19
C THR A 115 -11.34 -5.37 1.07
N GLU A 116 -12.42 -5.89 0.50
CA GLU A 116 -13.63 -5.12 0.17
C GLU A 116 -14.26 -4.42 1.39
N PRO A 117 -14.42 -5.07 2.57
CA PRO A 117 -15.02 -4.41 3.74
C PRO A 117 -14.17 -3.28 4.32
N ARG A 118 -12.85 -3.29 4.08
CA ARG A 118 -11.94 -2.25 4.56
C ARG A 118 -11.87 -1.05 3.64
N LEU A 119 -12.21 -1.24 2.38
CA LEU A 119 -12.26 -0.17 1.38
C LEU A 119 -13.66 0.46 1.31
N ASN A 120 -14.69 -0.30 1.68
CA ASN A 120 -16.09 0.13 1.69
C ASN A 120 -16.62 0.09 3.12
N ILE A 121 -16.18 1.04 3.95
CA ILE A 121 -16.61 1.13 5.35
C ILE A 121 -18.06 1.64 5.39
N PRO A 122 -19.02 0.86 5.93
CA PRO A 122 -20.41 1.28 6.01
C PRO A 122 -20.61 2.40 7.04
N THR A 123 -21.63 3.21 6.84
CA THR A 123 -22.06 4.17 7.84
C THR A 123 -22.73 3.47 9.02
N ILE A 124 -22.82 4.16 10.18
CA ILE A 124 -23.50 3.64 11.37
C ILE A 124 -24.96 3.30 11.04
N GLN A 125 -25.65 4.16 10.30
CA GLN A 125 -27.02 3.91 9.88
C GLN A 125 -27.16 2.62 9.05
N GLN A 126 -26.27 2.37 8.10
CA GLN A 126 -26.26 1.14 7.29
C GLN A 126 -26.02 -0.10 8.16
N ILE A 127 -25.20 0.02 9.20
CA ILE A 127 -24.95 -1.06 10.15
C ILE A 127 -26.20 -1.35 10.95
N GLU A 128 -26.86 -0.32 11.50
CA GLU A 128 -28.09 -0.44 12.28
C GLU A 128 -29.24 -1.07 11.45
N GLU A 129 -29.45 -0.58 10.22
CA GLU A 129 -30.43 -1.14 9.29
C GLU A 129 -30.16 -2.63 9.03
N ARG A 130 -28.89 -3.00 8.84
CA ARG A 130 -28.51 -4.40 8.59
C ARG A 130 -28.70 -5.28 9.81
N LEU A 131 -28.36 -4.80 11.01
CA LEU A 131 -28.57 -5.52 12.26
C LEU A 131 -30.06 -5.82 12.50
N ASN A 132 -30.95 -4.87 12.23
CA ASN A 132 -32.40 -5.05 12.35
C ASN A 132 -32.97 -6.08 11.35
N GLN A 133 -32.27 -6.33 10.25
CA GLN A 133 -32.68 -7.34 9.24
C GLN A 133 -32.16 -8.76 9.56
N ILE A 134 -31.17 -8.88 10.45
CA ILE A 134 -30.60 -10.18 10.79
C ILE A 134 -31.59 -10.90 11.73
N GLN A 135 -32.24 -11.98 11.23
CA GLN A 135 -32.98 -12.90 12.06
C GLN A 135 -32.01 -13.91 12.66
N PHE A 136 -31.85 -13.87 13.97
CA PHE A 136 -31.15 -14.94 14.67
C PHE A 136 -32.07 -16.17 14.65
N LYS A 137 -31.66 -17.24 13.97
CA LYS A 137 -32.26 -18.54 14.14
C LYS A 137 -31.79 -19.09 15.48
N ASP A 138 -32.71 -19.23 16.44
CA ASP A 138 -32.42 -19.98 17.64
C ASP A 138 -32.04 -21.40 17.20
N SER A 139 -30.80 -21.80 17.46
CA SER A 139 -30.37 -23.18 17.31
C SER A 139 -30.89 -23.95 18.47
N ASN A 140 -32.03 -24.67 18.27
CA ASN A 140 -32.47 -25.73 19.17
C ASN A 140 -31.51 -26.91 19.11
#